data_ccc985372e7c405dd050138d2d3a9263
#
_entry.id   ccc985372e7c405dd050138d2d3a9263
#
_cell.length_a   1.000
_cell.length_b   1.000
_cell.length_c   1.000
_cell.angle_alpha   90.00
_cell.angle_beta   90.00
_cell.angle_gamma   90.00
#
_symmetry.space_group_name_H-M   'P 1'
#
loop_
_entity.id
_entity.type
_entity.pdbx_description
1 polymer ?
#
loop_
_entity_poly.entity_id
_entity_poly.type
_entity_poly.pdbx_seq_one_letter_code
_entity_poly.pdbx_strand_id
1 'polypeptide(L)' 'MEMKRLNATGLKSAGYDERNRKLVIETTSGTFEYANVSPEIYRRLMSSPSPASYFKDAIEEEFTPRRVK' A
#
# COMPACT_ATOMS: atom_id res chain seq x y z
N MET A 1 -13.28 -4.42 1.60
CA MET A 1 -12.17 -3.64 1.01
C MET A 1 -11.80 -4.19 -0.34
N GLU A 2 -11.70 -3.33 -1.31
CA GLU A 2 -11.38 -3.71 -2.67
C GLU A 2 -9.88 -3.62 -2.93
N MET A 3 -9.29 -4.69 -3.43
CA MET A 3 -7.88 -4.69 -3.82
C MET A 3 -7.76 -4.35 -5.30
N LYS A 4 -6.93 -3.36 -5.60
CA LYS A 4 -6.69 -2.95 -6.97
C LYS A 4 -5.29 -3.35 -7.40
N ARG A 5 -5.19 -3.90 -8.60
CA ARG A 5 -3.92 -4.34 -9.14
C ARG A 5 -2.96 -3.17 -9.39
N LEU A 6 -1.71 -3.37 -8.99
CA LEU A 6 -0.64 -2.40 -9.25
C LEU A 6 0.27 -2.91 -10.35
N ASN A 7 0.65 -2.03 -11.25
CA ASN A 7 1.59 -2.38 -12.31
C ASN A 7 2.99 -1.90 -11.88
N ALA A 8 3.53 -2.58 -10.87
CA ALA A 8 4.80 -2.18 -10.28
C ALA A 8 5.62 -3.40 -9.88
N THR A 9 6.94 -3.27 -9.93
CA THR A 9 7.85 -4.35 -9.57
C THR A 9 7.75 -4.64 -8.07
N GLY A 10 7.44 -5.89 -7.73
CA GLY A 10 7.35 -6.32 -6.34
C GLY A 10 6.03 -6.03 -5.66
N LEU A 11 5.18 -5.20 -6.24
CA LEU A 11 3.85 -4.89 -5.69
C LEU A 11 2.79 -5.45 -6.62
N LYS A 12 1.94 -6.33 -6.08
CA LYS A 12 0.89 -6.97 -6.87
C LYS A 12 -0.40 -6.18 -6.85
N SER A 13 -0.85 -5.80 -5.66
CA SER A 13 -2.10 -5.08 -5.50
C SER A 13 -2.11 -4.25 -4.24
N ALA A 14 -3.04 -3.32 -4.15
CA ALA A 14 -3.22 -2.48 -2.97
C ALA A 14 -4.70 -2.26 -2.72
N GLY A 15 -5.06 -2.17 -1.44
CA GLY A 15 -6.41 -1.86 -1.02
C GLY A 15 -6.37 -0.92 0.16
N TYR A 16 -7.44 -0.15 0.34
CA TYR A 16 -7.50 0.81 1.43
C TYR A 16 -8.81 0.68 2.19
N ASP A 17 -8.72 0.63 3.52
CA ASP A 17 -9.86 0.61 4.41
C ASP A 17 -10.04 2.01 5.00
N GLU A 18 -10.99 2.76 4.48
CA GLU A 18 -11.25 4.12 4.92
C GLU A 18 -11.70 4.21 6.38
N ARG A 19 -12.42 3.23 6.86
CA ARG A 19 -12.91 3.22 8.23
C ARG A 19 -11.79 3.15 9.24
N ASN A 20 -10.85 2.24 8.98
CA ASN A 20 -9.77 1.97 9.91
C ASN A 20 -8.47 2.64 9.50
N ARG A 21 -8.47 3.36 8.39
CA ARG A 21 -7.29 4.02 7.82
C ARG A 21 -6.12 3.06 7.64
N LYS A 22 -6.44 1.88 7.13
CA LYS A 22 -5.44 0.84 6.90
C LYS A 22 -5.20 0.65 5.42
N LEU A 23 -3.92 0.60 5.07
CA LEU A 23 -3.50 0.31 3.71
C LEU A 23 -3.01 -1.13 3.67
N VAL A 24 -3.53 -1.92 2.76
CA VAL A 24 -3.11 -3.30 2.59
C VAL A 24 -2.38 -3.41 1.25
N ILE A 25 -1.16 -3.93 1.31
CA ILE A 25 -0.32 -4.11 0.12
C ILE A 25 0.00 -5.59 -0.05
N GLU A 26 -0.33 -6.13 -1.20
CA GLU A 26 0.05 -7.48 -1.56
C GLU A 26 1.34 -7.42 -2.38
N THR A 27 2.37 -8.09 -1.89
CA THR A 27 3.68 -8.12 -2.54
C THR A 27 4.06 -9.54 -2.91
N THR A 28 5.19 -9.69 -3.60
CA THR A 28 5.74 -11.01 -3.92
C THR A 28 6.19 -11.75 -2.67
N SER A 29 6.44 -11.03 -1.57
CA SER A 29 6.89 -11.62 -0.30
C SER A 29 5.75 -11.91 0.67
N GLY A 30 4.55 -11.46 0.38
CA GLY A 30 3.40 -11.64 1.26
C GLY A 30 2.52 -10.41 1.26
N THR A 31 1.53 -10.41 2.16
CA THR A 31 0.59 -9.30 2.28
C THR A 31 0.84 -8.56 3.58
N PHE A 32 0.94 -7.24 3.50
CA PHE A 32 1.24 -6.39 4.64
C PHE A 32 0.17 -5.32 4.82
N GLU A 33 -0.06 -4.96 6.08
CA GLU A 33 -1.03 -3.97 6.47
C GLU A 33 -0.31 -2.80 7.15
N TYR A 34 -0.68 -1.57 6.79
CA TYR A 34 -0.11 -0.36 7.37
C TYR A 34 -1.23 0.45 8.02
N ALA A 35 -1.09 0.75 9.30
CA ALA A 35 -2.10 1.49 10.06
C ALA A 35 -1.87 3.00 9.97
N ASN A 36 -2.94 3.76 10.19
CA ASN A 36 -2.91 5.22 10.22
C ASN A 36 -2.46 5.86 8.91
N VAL A 37 -2.78 5.23 7.80
CA VAL A 37 -2.47 5.76 6.48
C VAL A 37 -3.65 6.63 6.02
N SER A 38 -3.36 7.87 5.62
CA SER A 38 -4.41 8.76 5.13
C SER A 38 -4.90 8.36 3.74
N PRO A 39 -6.17 8.67 3.40
CA PRO A 39 -6.68 8.37 2.06
C PRO A 39 -5.87 9.02 0.95
N GLU A 40 -5.27 10.17 1.24
CA GLU A 40 -4.45 10.89 0.27
C GLU A 40 -3.21 10.08 -0.11
N ILE A 41 -2.59 9.42 0.85
CA ILE A 41 -1.43 8.58 0.59
C ILE A 41 -1.81 7.43 -0.35
N TYR A 42 -2.94 6.79 -0.09
CA TYR A 42 -3.43 5.73 -0.97
C TYR A 42 -3.69 6.25 -2.38
N ARG A 43 -4.34 7.40 -2.51
CA ARG A 43 -4.60 7.98 -3.84
C ARG A 43 -3.32 8.30 -4.59
N ARG A 44 -2.33 8.85 -3.90
CA ARG A 44 -1.04 9.17 -4.51
C ARG A 44 -0.31 7.91 -4.97
N LEU A 45 -0.39 6.85 -4.16
CA LEU A 45 0.19 5.57 -4.53
C LEU A 45 -0.44 5.04 -5.82
N MET A 46 -1.76 5.07 -5.89
CA MET A 46 -2.48 4.52 -7.05
C MET A 46 -2.31 5.35 -8.31
N SER A 47 -2.04 6.64 -8.18
CA SER A 47 -1.84 7.53 -9.34
C SER A 47 -0.38 7.77 -9.67
N SER A 48 0.53 7.24 -8.89
CA SER A 48 1.97 7.42 -9.13
C SER A 48 2.41 6.71 -10.41
N PRO A 49 3.26 7.35 -11.23
CA PRO A 49 3.87 6.67 -12.37
C PRO A 49 4.87 5.59 -11.94
N SER A 50 5.34 5.66 -10.69
CA SER A 50 6.24 4.66 -10.12
C SER A 50 5.75 4.25 -8.75
N PRO A 51 4.68 3.43 -8.67
CA PRO A 51 4.10 3.05 -7.38
C PRO A 51 5.09 2.39 -6.42
N ALA A 52 5.99 1.57 -6.94
CA ALA A 52 6.98 0.90 -6.08
C ALA A 52 7.91 1.89 -5.40
N SER A 53 8.37 2.91 -6.12
CA SER A 53 9.23 3.94 -5.55
C SER A 53 8.47 4.78 -4.53
N TYR A 54 7.25 5.16 -4.86
CA TYR A 54 6.42 5.94 -3.95
C TYR A 54 6.15 5.15 -2.67
N PHE A 55 5.81 3.90 -2.79
CA PHE A 55 5.55 3.03 -1.64
C PHE A 55 6.76 2.96 -0.73
N LYS A 56 7.93 2.74 -1.31
CA LYS A 56 9.16 2.64 -0.54
C LYS A 56 9.48 3.93 0.22
N ASP A 57 9.36 5.07 -0.47
CA ASP A 57 9.74 6.35 0.12
C ASP A 57 8.71 6.93 1.07
N ALA A 58 7.43 6.79 0.75
CA ALA A 58 6.37 7.46 1.49
C ALA A 58 5.65 6.55 2.50
N ILE A 59 5.68 5.25 2.30
CA ILE A 59 4.93 4.32 3.13
C ILE A 59 5.84 3.42 3.94
N GLU A 60 6.74 2.71 3.29
CA GLU A 60 7.60 1.73 3.96
C GLU A 60 8.47 2.35 5.05
N GLU A 61 8.98 3.56 4.83
CA GLU A 61 9.83 4.25 5.80
C GLU A 61 9.05 4.98 6.89
N GLU A 62 7.82 5.40 6.58
CA GLU A 62 7.01 6.19 7.52
C GLU A 62 6.09 5.36 8.39
N PHE A 63 5.74 4.16 7.96
CA PHE A 63 4.79 3.30 8.67
C PHE A 63 5.39 1.93 8.92
N THR A 64 4.97 1.31 10.03
CA THR A 64 5.42 -0.04 10.37
C THR A 64 4.51 -1.08 9.73
N PRO A 65 5.06 -1.99 8.91
CA PRO A 65 4.25 -3.02 8.29
C PRO A 65 3.86 -4.12 9.29
N ARG A 66 2.65 -4.63 9.12
CA ARG A 66 2.19 -5.79 9.86
C ARG A 66 1.85 -6.87 8.84
N ARG A 67 2.53 -8.00 8.92
CA ARG A 67 2.28 -9.09 8.00
C ARG A 67 0.96 -9.78 8.33
N VAL A 68 0.06 -9.88 7.35
CA VAL A 68 -1.25 -10.51 7.52
C VAL A 68 -1.41 -11.81 6.74
N LYS A 69 -0.48 -12.07 5.82
CA LYS A 69 -0.44 -13.34 5.08
C LYS A 69 0.96 -13.74 4.71
#